data_cb8bad682ddeaa466155d972c0f2282f
#
_entry.id   cb8bad682ddeaa466155d972c0f2282f
#
_cell.length_a   1.000
_cell.length_b   1.000
_cell.length_c   1.000
_cell.angle_alpha   90.00
_cell.angle_beta   90.00
_cell.angle_gamma   90.00
#
_symmetry.space_group_name_H-M   'P 1'
#
loop_
_entity.id
_entity.type
_entity.pdbx_description
1 polymer ?
#
loop_
_entity_poly.entity_id
_entity_poly.type
_entity_poly.pdbx_seq_one_letter_code
_entity_poly.pdbx_strand_id
1 'polypeptide(L)'
;MGVVATSAFALLTMLIAIPTGVKIFNWIGTMWGGRIRFDTPMLFALGFITMFMIGGFTGIMHSSVPIDAQHQDSYFVVAHFHYVLIGGALFGLFCGFYFWLPKMTGRMMNEKLGKFVFTLMFLGFNLTFFPMHYLGMIGQPRRTHTYNEGHGFETWNQIATIGAFILGVGIVIGIYQFVSSFFNKKLKPAGKNPWDARTLEWALSSPVKEYNFARTPIIKARDQAWENNYGPRENHSEKEPLDDHGVHMPDRSWWPLVTALGLFGLAMGMLFHRTIDPSGELVRDYTVPILAGSVAI
;
A
#
# COMPACT_ATOMS: atom_id res chain seq x y z
N MET A 1 -16.26 -3.24 28.29
CA MET A 1 -15.52 -4.47 28.63
C MET A 1 -15.10 -4.41 30.09
N GLY A 2 -14.97 -5.57 30.79
CA GLY A 2 -14.45 -5.58 32.15
C GLY A 2 -12.94 -5.28 32.19
N VAL A 3 -12.43 -4.86 33.36
CA VAL A 3 -11.02 -4.45 33.56
C VAL A 3 -10.04 -5.50 33.04
N VAL A 4 -10.29 -6.79 33.29
CA VAL A 4 -9.43 -7.89 32.82
C VAL A 4 -9.33 -7.95 31.30
N ALA A 5 -10.46 -7.86 30.59
CA ALA A 5 -10.47 -7.89 29.14
C ALA A 5 -9.76 -6.65 28.55
N THR A 6 -10.02 -5.46 29.09
CA THR A 6 -9.36 -4.22 28.66
C THR A 6 -7.84 -4.30 28.84
N SER A 7 -7.37 -4.79 29.99
CA SER A 7 -5.95 -4.97 30.27
C SER A 7 -5.31 -6.01 29.35
N ALA A 8 -6.01 -7.12 29.06
CA ALA A 8 -5.51 -8.15 28.14
C ALA A 8 -5.34 -7.61 26.71
N PHE A 9 -6.34 -6.87 26.20
CA PHE A 9 -6.23 -6.24 24.88
C PHE A 9 -5.15 -5.17 24.81
N ALA A 10 -4.99 -4.36 25.84
CA ALA A 10 -3.91 -3.38 25.94
C ALA A 10 -2.53 -4.04 25.88
N LEU A 11 -2.33 -5.12 26.65
CA LEU A 11 -1.08 -5.89 26.63
C LEU A 11 -0.81 -6.49 25.24
N LEU A 12 -1.82 -7.11 24.60
CA LEU A 12 -1.69 -7.68 23.26
C LEU A 12 -1.34 -6.60 22.24
N THR A 13 -1.97 -5.43 22.32
CA THR A 13 -1.67 -4.28 21.46
C THR A 13 -0.21 -3.81 21.65
N MET A 14 0.26 -3.74 22.90
CA MET A 14 1.65 -3.39 23.20
C MET A 14 2.64 -4.41 22.61
N LEU A 15 2.32 -5.71 22.68
CA LEU A 15 3.16 -6.77 22.13
C LEU A 15 3.32 -6.68 20.61
N ILE A 16 2.33 -6.18 19.88
CA ILE A 16 2.40 -5.96 18.42
C ILE A 16 3.48 -4.93 18.05
N ALA A 17 3.77 -3.99 18.94
CA ALA A 17 4.80 -2.98 18.72
C ALA A 17 6.21 -3.59 18.57
N ILE A 18 6.50 -4.70 19.24
CA ILE A 18 7.83 -5.33 19.23
C ILE A 18 8.23 -5.81 17.83
N PRO A 19 7.49 -6.72 17.16
CA PRO A 19 7.85 -7.18 15.82
C PRO A 19 7.78 -6.05 14.78
N THR A 20 6.89 -5.09 14.97
CA THR A 20 6.78 -3.91 14.09
C THR A 20 8.02 -3.03 14.24
N GLY A 21 8.51 -2.79 15.45
CA GLY A 21 9.75 -2.07 15.71
C GLY A 21 10.96 -2.76 15.05
N VAL A 22 11.05 -4.09 15.14
CA VAL A 22 12.10 -4.88 14.44
C VAL A 22 12.05 -4.65 12.94
N LYS A 23 10.87 -4.56 12.32
CA LYS A 23 10.73 -4.23 10.89
C LYS A 23 11.30 -2.86 10.56
N ILE A 24 10.95 -1.84 11.34
CA ILE A 24 11.50 -0.48 11.14
C ILE A 24 13.02 -0.48 11.22
N PHE A 25 13.61 -1.13 12.24
CA PHE A 25 15.06 -1.22 12.36
C PHE A 25 15.70 -2.00 11.20
N ASN A 26 15.06 -3.05 10.71
CA ASN A 26 15.53 -3.79 9.54
C ASN A 26 15.56 -2.91 8.28
N TRP A 27 14.52 -2.10 8.04
CA TRP A 27 14.49 -1.18 6.89
C TRP A 27 15.54 -0.09 7.01
N ILE A 28 15.70 0.52 8.17
CA ILE A 28 16.76 1.50 8.43
C ILE A 28 18.14 0.85 8.28
N GLY A 29 18.34 -0.34 8.86
CA GLY A 29 19.58 -1.10 8.77
C GLY A 29 19.95 -1.49 7.34
N THR A 30 18.95 -1.79 6.49
CA THR A 30 19.16 -2.07 5.07
C THR A 30 19.71 -0.87 4.30
N MET A 31 19.34 0.34 4.71
CA MET A 31 19.80 1.59 4.09
C MET A 31 21.09 2.13 4.74
N TRP A 32 21.42 1.67 5.94
CA TRP A 32 22.55 2.18 6.73
C TRP A 32 23.90 1.97 6.02
N GLY A 33 24.65 3.02 5.86
CA GLY A 33 25.94 2.99 5.16
C GLY A 33 25.85 2.78 3.64
N GLY A 34 24.65 2.67 3.09
CA GLY A 34 24.43 2.53 1.65
C GLY A 34 24.48 3.85 0.89
N ARG A 35 24.67 3.76 -0.43
CA ARG A 35 24.57 4.90 -1.34
C ARG A 35 23.12 5.09 -1.78
N ILE A 36 22.38 5.93 -1.05
CA ILE A 36 20.96 6.18 -1.32
C ILE A 36 20.82 7.11 -2.53
N ARG A 37 19.98 6.72 -3.50
CA ARG A 37 19.54 7.57 -4.60
C ARG A 37 18.11 8.01 -4.29
N PHE A 38 17.88 9.33 -4.28
CA PHE A 38 16.55 9.92 -4.05
C PHE A 38 15.70 9.93 -5.33
N ASP A 39 15.55 8.76 -5.93
CA ASP A 39 14.59 8.52 -6.99
C ASP A 39 13.18 8.38 -6.40
N THR A 40 12.14 8.56 -7.23
CA THR A 40 10.74 8.57 -6.77
C THR A 40 10.37 7.38 -5.88
N PRO A 41 10.72 6.11 -6.21
CA PRO A 41 10.44 4.98 -5.33
C PRO A 41 11.06 5.13 -3.94
N MET A 42 12.30 5.61 -3.87
CA MET A 42 13.00 5.79 -2.59
C MET A 42 12.36 6.89 -1.74
N LEU A 43 11.89 7.98 -2.35
CA LEU A 43 11.17 9.03 -1.62
C LEU A 43 9.89 8.48 -0.98
N PHE A 44 9.12 7.68 -1.72
CA PHE A 44 7.93 7.01 -1.18
C PHE A 44 8.27 5.99 -0.08
N ALA A 45 9.39 5.25 -0.21
CA ALA A 45 9.85 4.35 0.84
C ALA A 45 10.23 5.08 2.13
N LEU A 46 10.96 6.19 2.02
CA LEU A 46 11.31 7.03 3.17
C LEU A 46 10.07 7.69 3.79
N GLY A 47 9.15 8.20 2.96
CA GLY A 47 7.86 8.72 3.41
C GLY A 47 7.05 7.66 4.16
N PHE A 48 6.96 6.45 3.62
CA PHE A 48 6.34 5.29 4.28
C PHE A 48 6.93 5.04 5.67
N ILE A 49 8.26 4.88 5.77
CA ILE A 49 8.92 4.59 7.06
C ILE A 49 8.65 5.70 8.06
N THR A 50 8.78 6.97 7.65
CA THR A 50 8.59 8.12 8.54
C THR A 50 7.16 8.19 9.06
N MET A 51 6.16 8.09 8.18
CA MET A 51 4.76 8.22 8.57
C MET A 51 4.27 7.01 9.35
N PHE A 52 4.67 5.80 8.94
CA PHE A 52 4.33 4.59 9.67
C PHE A 52 4.95 4.58 11.08
N MET A 53 6.15 5.14 11.26
CA MET A 53 6.78 5.29 12.57
C MET A 53 5.98 6.24 13.49
N ILE A 54 5.49 7.38 12.96
CA ILE A 54 4.58 8.28 13.71
C ILE A 54 3.30 7.52 14.11
N GLY A 55 2.71 6.78 13.17
CA GLY A 55 1.55 5.93 13.44
C GLY A 55 1.84 4.86 14.50
N GLY A 56 3.03 4.25 14.47
CA GLY A 56 3.47 3.28 15.47
C GLY A 56 3.58 3.87 16.87
N PHE A 57 4.17 5.06 17.02
CA PHE A 57 4.25 5.74 18.31
C PHE A 57 2.87 6.06 18.89
N THR A 58 1.96 6.58 18.06
CA THR A 58 0.58 6.83 18.49
C THR A 58 -0.18 5.54 18.78
N GLY A 59 0.16 4.42 18.14
CA GLY A 59 -0.35 3.08 18.45
C GLY A 59 0.08 2.58 19.83
N ILE A 60 1.34 2.81 20.20
CA ILE A 60 1.84 2.51 21.54
C ILE A 60 1.11 3.36 22.59
N MET A 61 0.80 4.62 22.29
CA MET A 61 -0.03 5.46 23.18
C MET A 61 -1.40 4.82 23.42
N HIS A 62 -2.08 4.33 22.37
CA HIS A 62 -3.37 3.64 22.50
C HIS A 62 -3.29 2.29 23.24
N SER A 63 -2.12 1.66 23.31
CA SER A 63 -1.95 0.45 24.14
C SER A 63 -1.94 0.72 25.65
N SER A 64 -1.83 1.98 26.06
CA SER A 64 -1.95 2.39 27.46
C SER A 64 -3.41 2.67 27.80
N VAL A 65 -4.00 1.87 28.69
CA VAL A 65 -5.42 1.97 29.06
C VAL A 65 -5.85 3.39 29.48
N PRO A 66 -5.10 4.13 30.33
CA PRO A 66 -5.47 5.49 30.71
C PRO A 66 -5.48 6.48 29.53
N ILE A 67 -4.55 6.31 28.58
CA ILE A 67 -4.45 7.16 27.41
C ILE A 67 -5.57 6.81 26.43
N ASP A 68 -5.80 5.52 26.19
CA ASP A 68 -6.86 5.05 25.30
C ASP A 68 -8.24 5.50 25.80
N ALA A 69 -8.47 5.47 27.10
CA ALA A 69 -9.74 5.93 27.71
C ALA A 69 -10.07 7.39 27.35
N GLN A 70 -9.04 8.23 27.13
CA GLN A 70 -9.22 9.63 26.75
C GLN A 70 -9.26 9.82 25.23
N HIS A 71 -8.47 9.06 24.48
CA HIS A 71 -8.31 9.23 23.03
C HIS A 71 -9.30 8.41 22.20
N GLN A 72 -9.85 7.33 22.77
CA GLN A 72 -10.83 6.50 22.06
C GLN A 72 -12.00 7.36 21.55
N ASP A 73 -12.51 7.00 20.37
CA ASP A 73 -13.63 7.69 19.72
C ASP A 73 -13.39 9.19 19.41
N SER A 74 -12.15 9.68 19.50
CA SER A 74 -11.75 11.02 19.11
C SER A 74 -11.05 11.07 17.74
N TYR A 75 -10.79 12.26 17.23
CA TYR A 75 -9.99 12.50 16.02
C TYR A 75 -8.53 12.03 16.17
N PHE A 76 -8.04 11.85 17.38
CA PHE A 76 -6.71 11.27 17.61
C PHE A 76 -6.59 9.85 17.05
N VAL A 77 -7.61 9.01 17.27
CA VAL A 77 -7.68 7.66 16.67
C VAL A 77 -7.73 7.74 15.16
N VAL A 78 -8.45 8.72 14.60
CA VAL A 78 -8.52 8.93 13.15
C VAL A 78 -7.15 9.27 12.58
N ALA A 79 -6.42 10.17 13.22
CA ALA A 79 -5.05 10.48 12.86
C ALA A 79 -4.15 9.24 12.90
N HIS A 80 -4.17 8.52 14.02
CA HIS A 80 -3.37 7.31 14.22
C HIS A 80 -3.55 6.30 13.10
N PHE A 81 -4.77 5.85 12.85
CA PHE A 81 -4.95 4.78 11.87
C PHE A 81 -4.70 5.25 10.43
N HIS A 82 -4.84 6.53 10.11
CA HIS A 82 -4.46 7.03 8.79
C HIS A 82 -2.93 7.05 8.62
N TYR A 83 -2.17 7.40 9.66
CA TYR A 83 -0.71 7.28 9.62
C TYR A 83 -0.26 5.82 9.43
N VAL A 84 -0.97 4.85 9.99
CA VAL A 84 -0.69 3.43 9.79
C VAL A 84 -1.14 2.95 8.41
N LEU A 85 -2.39 3.24 8.01
CA LEU A 85 -2.98 2.70 6.78
C LEU A 85 -2.57 3.48 5.53
N ILE A 86 -2.78 4.79 5.50
CA ILE A 86 -2.45 5.60 4.33
C ILE A 86 -0.94 5.87 4.28
N GLY A 87 -0.36 6.33 5.39
CA GLY A 87 1.08 6.55 5.51
C GLY A 87 1.87 5.25 5.31
N GLY A 88 1.36 4.13 5.82
CA GLY A 88 1.91 2.80 5.61
C GLY A 88 1.55 2.22 4.24
N ALA A 89 0.34 1.68 4.09
CA ALA A 89 -0.01 0.87 2.92
C ALA A 89 -0.02 1.67 1.61
N LEU A 90 -0.63 2.86 1.57
CA LEU A 90 -0.74 3.62 0.31
C LEU A 90 0.63 4.13 -0.17
N PHE A 91 1.46 4.66 0.72
CA PHE A 91 2.82 5.09 0.35
C PHE A 91 3.69 3.91 -0.08
N GLY A 92 3.56 2.75 0.60
CA GLY A 92 4.21 1.51 0.19
C GLY A 92 3.74 1.04 -1.19
N LEU A 93 2.44 1.14 -1.47
CA LEU A 93 1.86 0.80 -2.77
C LEU A 93 2.39 1.72 -3.89
N PHE A 94 2.44 3.03 -3.67
CA PHE A 94 3.03 3.98 -4.62
C PHE A 94 4.52 3.72 -4.84
N CYS A 95 5.28 3.44 -3.77
CA CYS A 95 6.66 2.99 -3.87
C CYS A 95 6.79 1.78 -4.81
N GLY A 96 5.97 0.75 -4.59
CA GLY A 96 5.95 -0.45 -5.42
C GLY A 96 5.59 -0.17 -6.87
N PHE A 97 4.57 0.64 -7.14
CA PHE A 97 4.20 1.01 -8.50
C PHE A 97 5.34 1.77 -9.21
N TYR A 98 5.92 2.79 -8.60
CA TYR A 98 7.04 3.50 -9.22
C TYR A 98 8.25 2.59 -9.45
N PHE A 99 8.48 1.60 -8.59
CA PHE A 99 9.60 0.69 -8.70
C PHE A 99 9.39 -0.39 -9.78
N TRP A 100 8.23 -1.06 -9.79
CA TRP A 100 7.99 -2.22 -10.66
C TRP A 100 7.24 -1.95 -11.96
N LEU A 101 6.44 -0.86 -12.08
CA LEU A 101 5.76 -0.55 -13.34
C LEU A 101 6.71 -0.42 -14.53
N PRO A 102 7.92 0.14 -14.42
CA PRO A 102 8.88 0.12 -15.51
C PRO A 102 9.23 -1.29 -16.00
N LYS A 103 9.30 -2.26 -15.08
CA LYS A 103 9.51 -3.68 -15.38
C LYS A 103 8.30 -4.29 -16.10
N MET A 104 7.09 -3.95 -15.67
CA MET A 104 5.83 -4.49 -16.21
C MET A 104 5.48 -3.90 -17.57
N THR A 105 5.67 -2.59 -17.75
CA THR A 105 5.26 -1.86 -18.96
C THR A 105 6.37 -1.66 -19.98
N GLY A 106 7.64 -1.86 -19.57
CA GLY A 106 8.83 -1.57 -20.37
C GLY A 106 9.12 -0.08 -20.53
N ARG A 107 8.44 0.81 -19.78
CA ARG A 107 8.53 2.26 -19.96
C ARG A 107 8.80 2.97 -18.65
N MET A 108 9.73 3.94 -18.68
CA MET A 108 10.02 4.78 -17.50
C MET A 108 8.95 5.85 -17.34
N MET A 109 8.47 6.01 -16.13
CA MET A 109 7.62 7.14 -15.74
C MET A 109 8.45 8.42 -15.62
N ASN A 110 7.77 9.57 -15.70
CA ASN A 110 8.43 10.86 -15.57
C ASN A 110 8.86 11.09 -14.11
N GLU A 111 10.17 11.08 -13.89
CA GLU A 111 10.76 11.19 -12.55
C GLU A 111 10.47 12.55 -11.87
N LYS A 112 10.48 13.66 -12.63
CA LYS A 112 10.14 14.98 -12.07
C LYS A 112 8.69 15.05 -11.60
N LEU A 113 7.79 14.47 -12.39
CA LEU A 113 6.38 14.41 -12.05
C LEU A 113 6.15 13.46 -10.86
N GLY A 114 6.87 12.34 -10.79
CA GLY A 114 6.82 11.42 -9.65
C GLY A 114 7.25 12.08 -8.34
N LYS A 115 8.34 12.85 -8.35
CA LYS A 115 8.79 13.63 -7.18
C LYS A 115 7.77 14.70 -6.78
N PHE A 116 7.15 15.34 -7.75
CA PHE A 116 6.08 16.31 -7.49
C PHE A 116 4.85 15.63 -6.85
N VAL A 117 4.44 14.47 -7.36
CA VAL A 117 3.37 13.64 -6.77
C VAL A 117 3.71 13.28 -5.32
N PHE A 118 4.94 12.80 -5.07
CA PHE A 118 5.38 12.52 -3.70
C PHE A 118 5.26 13.74 -2.79
N THR A 119 5.73 14.91 -3.25
CA THR A 119 5.68 16.14 -2.46
C THR A 119 4.24 16.53 -2.11
N LEU A 120 3.33 16.50 -3.10
CA LEU A 120 1.91 16.79 -2.85
C LEU A 120 1.30 15.79 -1.87
N MET A 121 1.55 14.49 -2.08
CA MET A 121 1.00 13.46 -1.21
C MET A 121 1.56 13.54 0.20
N PHE A 122 2.87 13.74 0.36
CA PHE A 122 3.51 13.80 1.67
C PHE A 122 3.06 15.03 2.46
N LEU A 123 3.10 16.22 1.84
CA LEU A 123 2.64 17.45 2.49
C LEU A 123 1.14 17.44 2.74
N GLY A 124 0.34 17.07 1.74
CA GLY A 124 -1.12 17.00 1.87
C GLY A 124 -1.55 16.02 2.96
N PHE A 125 -0.90 14.85 3.04
CA PHE A 125 -1.16 13.88 4.09
C PHE A 125 -0.89 14.44 5.49
N ASN A 126 0.27 15.05 5.71
CA ASN A 126 0.62 15.59 7.01
C ASN A 126 -0.27 16.79 7.38
N LEU A 127 -0.60 17.68 6.42
CA LEU A 127 -1.54 18.78 6.66
C LEU A 127 -2.95 18.28 6.99
N THR A 128 -3.36 17.12 6.47
CA THR A 128 -4.66 16.53 6.76
C THR A 128 -4.69 15.87 8.14
N PHE A 129 -3.78 14.94 8.39
CA PHE A 129 -3.91 14.01 9.51
C PHE A 129 -3.10 14.42 10.75
N PHE A 130 -2.02 15.19 10.60
CA PHE A 130 -1.27 15.64 11.78
C PHE A 130 -2.10 16.54 12.70
N PRO A 131 -2.84 17.56 12.18
CA PRO A 131 -3.72 18.37 13.01
C PRO A 131 -4.81 17.59 13.74
N MET A 132 -5.23 16.44 13.19
CA MET A 132 -6.26 15.60 13.82
C MET A 132 -5.81 14.99 15.15
N HIS A 133 -4.49 14.83 15.39
CA HIS A 133 -4.02 14.46 16.72
C HIS A 133 -4.37 15.53 17.74
N TYR A 134 -4.12 16.80 17.40
CA TYR A 134 -4.45 17.93 18.27
C TYR A 134 -5.96 18.06 18.46
N LEU A 135 -6.74 17.97 17.38
CA LEU A 135 -8.21 17.98 17.44
C LEU A 135 -8.77 16.91 18.38
N GLY A 136 -8.20 15.72 18.35
CA GLY A 136 -8.58 14.65 19.27
C GLY A 136 -8.21 14.93 20.72
N MET A 137 -7.03 15.55 20.98
CA MET A 137 -6.63 15.94 22.34
C MET A 137 -7.49 17.02 22.95
N ILE A 138 -8.01 17.96 22.14
CA ILE A 138 -8.95 19.00 22.60
C ILE A 138 -10.41 18.54 22.61
N GLY A 139 -10.66 17.23 22.33
CA GLY A 139 -11.94 16.59 22.56
C GLY A 139 -12.87 16.52 21.34
N GLN A 140 -12.39 16.74 20.12
CA GLN A 140 -13.22 16.54 18.93
C GLN A 140 -13.52 15.05 18.74
N PRO A 141 -14.80 14.60 18.82
CA PRO A 141 -15.15 13.21 18.61
C PRO A 141 -15.07 12.84 17.12
N ARG A 142 -14.72 11.60 16.82
CA ARG A 142 -14.80 11.06 15.44
C ARG A 142 -16.25 10.90 14.99
N ARG A 143 -16.47 10.80 13.65
CA ARG A 143 -17.78 10.57 13.04
C ARG A 143 -18.78 11.71 13.21
N THR A 144 -18.32 12.91 13.55
CA THR A 144 -19.15 14.10 13.58
C THR A 144 -19.25 14.71 12.18
N HIS A 145 -20.46 15.11 11.78
CA HIS A 145 -20.70 15.81 10.51
C HIS A 145 -20.75 17.33 10.71
N THR A 146 -20.97 17.77 11.95
CA THR A 146 -20.97 19.19 12.33
C THR A 146 -20.54 19.35 13.80
N TYR A 147 -20.10 20.52 14.16
CA TYR A 147 -19.73 20.89 15.52
C TYR A 147 -20.11 22.38 15.77
N ASN A 148 -20.33 22.73 17.03
CA ASN A 148 -20.67 24.10 17.39
C ASN A 148 -19.44 25.01 17.28
N GLU A 149 -19.66 26.28 16.97
CA GLU A 149 -18.63 27.31 16.96
C GLU A 149 -18.06 27.56 18.37
N GLY A 150 -16.81 27.99 18.42
CA GLY A 150 -16.15 28.38 19.67
C GLY A 150 -15.47 27.26 20.44
N HIS A 151 -15.44 26.03 19.90
CA HIS A 151 -14.68 24.91 20.50
C HIS A 151 -13.20 24.87 20.09
N GLY A 152 -12.76 25.76 19.21
CA GLY A 152 -11.39 25.83 18.71
C GLY A 152 -11.04 24.76 17.67
N PHE A 153 -12.07 24.11 17.07
CA PHE A 153 -11.89 23.08 16.04
C PHE A 153 -11.73 23.67 14.64
N GLU A 154 -12.22 24.89 14.40
CA GLU A 154 -12.46 25.47 13.08
C GLU A 154 -11.18 25.57 12.27
N THR A 155 -10.15 26.23 12.80
CA THR A 155 -8.88 26.45 12.10
C THR A 155 -8.19 25.14 11.75
N TRP A 156 -8.17 24.20 12.67
CA TRP A 156 -7.51 22.91 12.46
C TRP A 156 -8.23 22.02 11.45
N ASN A 157 -9.58 22.05 11.45
CA ASN A 157 -10.37 21.36 10.43
C ASN A 157 -10.22 22.01 9.05
N GLN A 158 -10.08 23.35 8.97
CA GLN A 158 -9.78 24.03 7.71
C GLN A 158 -8.42 23.63 7.15
N ILE A 159 -7.37 23.59 7.99
CA ILE A 159 -6.03 23.11 7.60
C ILE A 159 -6.11 21.67 7.10
N ALA A 160 -6.80 20.80 7.83
CA ALA A 160 -6.99 19.39 7.45
C ALA A 160 -7.72 19.27 6.10
N THR A 161 -8.73 20.09 5.86
CA THR A 161 -9.48 20.10 4.60
C THR A 161 -8.60 20.54 3.42
N ILE A 162 -7.82 21.62 3.58
CA ILE A 162 -6.86 22.05 2.55
C ILE A 162 -5.85 20.93 2.26
N GLY A 163 -5.32 20.30 3.31
CA GLY A 163 -4.42 19.16 3.18
C GLY A 163 -5.04 18.02 2.38
N ALA A 164 -6.31 17.69 2.64
CA ALA A 164 -7.04 16.63 1.94
C ALA A 164 -7.18 16.92 0.44
N PHE A 165 -7.44 18.14 0.02
CA PHE A 165 -7.48 18.53 -1.39
C PHE A 165 -6.10 18.41 -2.04
N ILE A 166 -5.02 18.85 -1.36
CA ILE A 166 -3.65 18.70 -1.86
C ILE A 166 -3.29 17.21 -2.03
N LEU A 167 -3.62 16.39 -1.04
CA LEU A 167 -3.42 14.93 -1.09
C LEU A 167 -4.19 14.31 -2.26
N GLY A 168 -5.46 14.67 -2.42
CA GLY A 168 -6.33 14.18 -3.49
C GLY A 168 -5.77 14.51 -4.88
N VAL A 169 -5.30 15.74 -5.10
CA VAL A 169 -4.64 16.15 -6.34
C VAL A 169 -3.39 15.30 -6.60
N GLY A 170 -2.56 15.10 -5.57
CA GLY A 170 -1.37 14.24 -5.67
C GLY A 170 -1.71 12.82 -6.11
N ILE A 171 -2.74 12.21 -5.50
CA ILE A 171 -3.20 10.86 -5.85
C ILE A 171 -3.70 10.80 -7.30
N VAL A 172 -4.53 11.75 -7.73
CA VAL A 172 -5.07 11.79 -9.10
C VAL A 172 -3.95 11.89 -10.14
N ILE A 173 -2.97 12.78 -9.92
CA ILE A 173 -1.81 12.92 -10.83
C ILE A 173 -0.98 11.62 -10.83
N GLY A 174 -0.80 10.96 -9.69
CA GLY A 174 -0.10 9.68 -9.58
C GLY A 174 -0.80 8.58 -10.37
N ILE A 175 -2.12 8.43 -10.21
CA ILE A 175 -2.93 7.46 -10.97
C ILE A 175 -2.84 7.75 -12.47
N TYR A 176 -2.97 9.02 -12.87
CA TYR A 176 -2.79 9.41 -14.27
C TYR A 176 -1.44 8.96 -14.81
N GLN A 177 -0.36 9.14 -14.06
CA GLN A 177 0.98 8.74 -14.47
C GLN A 177 1.11 7.21 -14.58
N PHE A 178 0.51 6.45 -13.67
CA PHE A 178 0.48 4.99 -13.75
C PHE A 178 -0.29 4.51 -14.98
N VAL A 179 -1.51 4.99 -15.18
CA VAL A 179 -2.33 4.64 -16.34
C VAL A 179 -1.63 5.01 -17.65
N SER A 180 -1.03 6.21 -17.71
CA SER A 180 -0.33 6.64 -18.91
C SER A 180 0.88 5.76 -19.26
N SER A 181 1.51 5.11 -18.29
CA SER A 181 2.64 4.20 -18.53
C SER A 181 2.26 2.99 -19.37
N PHE A 182 1.00 2.55 -19.34
CA PHE A 182 0.51 1.44 -20.15
C PHE A 182 0.24 1.86 -21.60
N PHE A 183 -0.25 3.08 -21.82
CA PHE A 183 -0.76 3.50 -23.14
C PHE A 183 0.19 4.43 -23.88
N ASN A 184 0.98 5.25 -23.20
CA ASN A 184 1.80 6.27 -23.83
C ASN A 184 3.12 5.68 -24.37
N LYS A 185 3.14 5.42 -25.69
CA LYS A 185 4.33 4.90 -26.39
C LYS A 185 5.51 5.90 -26.48
N LYS A 186 5.29 7.18 -26.18
CA LYS A 186 6.33 8.22 -26.23
C LYS A 186 7.23 8.25 -24.97
N LEU A 187 6.88 7.47 -23.94
CA LEU A 187 7.70 7.37 -22.73
C LEU A 187 9.03 6.67 -23.04
N LYS A 188 10.08 7.08 -22.32
CA LYS A 188 11.42 6.51 -22.47
C LYS A 188 11.39 5.00 -22.14
N PRO A 189 12.04 4.14 -22.94
CA PRO A 189 12.20 2.73 -22.61
C PRO A 189 12.91 2.55 -21.28
N ALA A 190 12.43 1.59 -20.46
CA ALA A 190 12.97 1.35 -19.13
C ALA A 190 14.33 0.64 -19.14
N GLY A 191 14.62 -0.14 -20.20
CA GLY A 191 15.76 -1.04 -20.19
C GLY A 191 15.56 -2.21 -19.22
N LYS A 192 16.61 -3.04 -19.03
CA LYS A 192 16.52 -4.21 -18.14
C LYS A 192 16.46 -3.80 -16.67
N ASN A 193 17.34 -2.89 -16.24
CA ASN A 193 17.51 -2.51 -14.84
C ASN A 193 17.71 -0.99 -14.68
N PRO A 194 16.64 -0.19 -14.67
CA PRO A 194 16.73 1.26 -14.59
C PRO A 194 17.19 1.76 -13.21
N TRP A 195 17.03 0.92 -12.18
CA TRP A 195 17.33 1.28 -10.80
C TRP A 195 18.70 0.81 -10.30
N ASP A 196 19.41 0.02 -11.11
CA ASP A 196 20.62 -0.70 -10.68
C ASP A 196 20.32 -1.61 -9.46
N ALA A 197 19.15 -2.23 -9.48
CA ALA A 197 18.69 -3.10 -8.42
C ALA A 197 19.35 -4.49 -8.53
N ARG A 198 19.43 -5.20 -7.38
CA ARG A 198 20.24 -6.43 -7.24
C ARG A 198 19.43 -7.72 -7.13
N THR A 199 18.12 -7.65 -7.37
CA THR A 199 17.26 -8.83 -7.35
C THR A 199 17.07 -9.41 -8.75
N LEU A 200 16.80 -10.72 -8.84
CA LEU A 200 16.84 -11.48 -10.10
C LEU A 200 15.84 -11.01 -11.14
N GLU A 201 14.70 -10.44 -10.74
CA GLU A 201 13.72 -9.88 -11.66
C GLU A 201 14.31 -8.76 -12.53
N TRP A 202 15.34 -8.07 -12.05
CA TRP A 202 16.04 -7.01 -12.79
C TRP A 202 17.08 -7.53 -13.79
N ALA A 203 17.37 -8.83 -13.78
CA ALA A 203 18.17 -9.47 -14.82
C ALA A 203 17.35 -9.73 -16.10
N LEU A 204 16.03 -9.76 -16.00
CA LEU A 204 15.10 -10.03 -17.10
C LEU A 204 14.84 -8.81 -17.99
N SER A 205 14.25 -9.05 -19.16
CA SER A 205 13.79 -7.99 -20.08
C SER A 205 12.68 -7.13 -19.43
N SER A 206 12.43 -5.94 -19.97
CA SER A 206 11.30 -5.09 -19.62
C SER A 206 10.54 -4.73 -20.90
N PRO A 207 9.30 -5.19 -21.10
CA PRO A 207 8.49 -6.05 -20.22
C PRO A 207 9.11 -7.44 -20.00
N VAL A 208 8.73 -8.06 -18.88
CA VAL A 208 9.12 -9.45 -18.58
C VAL A 208 8.34 -10.39 -19.50
N LYS A 209 9.00 -11.45 -19.99
CA LYS A 209 8.35 -12.52 -20.73
C LYS A 209 7.44 -13.35 -19.80
N GLU A 210 6.39 -13.96 -20.33
CA GLU A 210 5.36 -14.66 -19.55
C GLU A 210 5.92 -15.79 -18.68
N TYR A 211 6.97 -16.48 -19.13
CA TYR A 211 7.63 -17.57 -18.43
C TYR A 211 8.73 -17.12 -17.45
N ASN A 212 9.03 -15.83 -17.32
CA ASN A 212 10.15 -15.25 -16.57
C ASN A 212 11.52 -15.75 -17.08
N PHE A 213 12.01 -16.91 -16.61
CA PHE A 213 13.27 -17.52 -17.01
C PHE A 213 13.02 -18.75 -17.88
N ALA A 214 13.65 -18.87 -19.05
CA ALA A 214 13.56 -20.04 -19.92
C ALA A 214 14.20 -21.26 -19.25
N ARG A 215 15.20 -21.05 -18.40
CA ARG A 215 15.82 -22.05 -17.53
C ARG A 215 15.96 -21.51 -16.12
N THR A 216 15.83 -22.38 -15.13
CA THR A 216 16.03 -21.99 -13.73
C THR A 216 17.46 -21.46 -13.54
N PRO A 217 17.65 -20.21 -13.07
CA PRO A 217 18.97 -19.66 -12.87
C PRO A 217 19.73 -20.40 -11.76
N ILE A 218 21.00 -20.70 -12.00
CA ILE A 218 21.86 -21.32 -10.99
C ILE A 218 22.44 -20.20 -10.12
N ILE A 219 22.13 -20.24 -8.84
CA ILE A 219 22.61 -19.25 -7.86
C ILE A 219 23.91 -19.78 -7.24
N LYS A 220 25.00 -19.08 -7.43
CA LYS A 220 26.35 -19.40 -6.92
C LYS A 220 26.79 -18.50 -5.77
N ALA A 221 26.13 -17.35 -5.60
CA ALA A 221 26.49 -16.36 -4.60
C ALA A 221 25.26 -15.82 -3.86
N ARG A 222 25.46 -15.23 -2.69
CA ARG A 222 24.41 -14.64 -1.88
C ARG A 222 23.72 -13.43 -2.57
N ASP A 223 24.48 -12.66 -3.35
CA ASP A 223 24.00 -11.54 -4.18
C ASP A 223 24.40 -11.83 -5.64
N GLN A 224 23.64 -12.72 -6.30
CA GLN A 224 23.99 -13.19 -7.63
C GLN A 224 23.95 -12.09 -8.69
N ALA A 225 23.06 -11.10 -8.56
CA ALA A 225 22.98 -9.99 -9.52
C ALA A 225 24.20 -9.08 -9.43
N TRP A 226 24.72 -8.86 -8.22
CA TRP A 226 25.97 -8.13 -8.02
C TRP A 226 27.17 -8.90 -8.57
N GLU A 227 27.25 -10.21 -8.28
CA GLU A 227 28.31 -11.08 -8.80
C GLU A 227 28.33 -11.11 -10.34
N ASN A 228 27.17 -11.20 -10.97
CA ASN A 228 27.06 -11.17 -12.43
C ASN A 228 27.53 -9.85 -13.06
N ASN A 229 27.42 -8.73 -12.34
CA ASN A 229 27.76 -7.41 -12.85
C ASN A 229 29.19 -6.98 -12.48
N TYR A 230 29.65 -7.32 -11.27
CA TYR A 230 30.86 -6.76 -10.66
C TYR A 230 31.79 -7.82 -10.05
N GLY A 231 31.32 -9.04 -9.84
CA GLY A 231 32.09 -10.13 -9.24
C GLY A 231 33.01 -10.86 -10.21
N PRO A 232 33.84 -11.81 -9.72
CA PRO A 232 34.63 -12.70 -10.53
C PRO A 232 33.80 -13.54 -11.49
N ARG A 233 34.29 -13.81 -12.69
CA ARG A 233 33.56 -14.56 -13.72
C ARG A 233 33.15 -15.97 -13.29
N GLU A 234 33.90 -16.60 -12.40
CA GLU A 234 33.60 -17.93 -11.84
C GLU A 234 32.29 -17.98 -11.03
N ASN A 235 31.90 -16.83 -10.44
CA ASN A 235 30.66 -16.68 -9.68
C ASN A 235 29.48 -16.25 -10.56
N HIS A 236 29.73 -16.00 -11.86
CA HIS A 236 28.62 -15.64 -12.74
C HIS A 236 27.67 -16.80 -12.93
N SER A 237 26.38 -16.54 -12.84
CA SER A 237 25.37 -17.50 -13.30
C SER A 237 25.46 -17.63 -14.83
N GLU A 238 25.09 -18.80 -15.33
CA GLU A 238 25.00 -18.99 -16.77
C GLU A 238 24.06 -17.95 -17.38
N LYS A 239 24.46 -17.37 -18.51
CA LYS A 239 23.59 -16.45 -19.25
C LYS A 239 22.40 -17.25 -19.74
N GLU A 240 21.22 -16.69 -19.54
CA GLU A 240 19.99 -17.26 -20.06
C GLU A 240 20.12 -17.42 -21.59
N PRO A 241 19.80 -18.60 -22.14
CA PRO A 241 19.74 -18.78 -23.58
C PRO A 241 18.76 -17.78 -24.18
N LEU A 242 19.14 -17.19 -25.31
CA LEU A 242 18.23 -16.28 -26.07
C LEU A 242 17.04 -17.04 -26.67
N ASP A 243 17.17 -18.37 -26.75
CA ASP A 243 16.19 -19.26 -27.34
C ASP A 243 15.20 -19.78 -26.28
N ASP A 244 13.94 -19.43 -26.46
CA ASP A 244 12.81 -19.80 -25.61
C ASP A 244 12.00 -20.98 -26.18
N HIS A 245 12.52 -21.68 -27.18
CA HIS A 245 11.88 -22.84 -27.79
C HIS A 245 11.63 -23.94 -26.73
N GLY A 246 10.37 -24.34 -26.59
CA GLY A 246 9.93 -25.40 -25.70
C GLY A 246 9.37 -24.97 -24.35
N VAL A 247 9.33 -23.67 -24.02
CA VAL A 247 8.59 -23.20 -22.84
C VAL A 247 7.10 -23.14 -23.18
N HIS A 248 6.35 -24.12 -22.70
CA HIS A 248 4.89 -24.17 -22.86
C HIS A 248 4.21 -23.39 -21.73
N MET A 249 3.46 -22.36 -22.08
CA MET A 249 2.64 -21.59 -21.15
C MET A 249 1.17 -21.92 -21.37
N PRO A 250 0.36 -21.97 -20.30
CA PRO A 250 -1.08 -22.16 -20.44
C PRO A 250 -1.72 -21.00 -21.19
N ASP A 251 -2.78 -21.29 -21.93
CA ASP A 251 -3.54 -20.27 -22.63
C ASP A 251 -4.12 -19.22 -21.67
N ARG A 252 -4.25 -17.98 -22.17
CA ARG A 252 -4.88 -16.91 -21.41
C ARG A 252 -6.34 -17.25 -21.15
N SER A 253 -6.74 -17.17 -19.90
CA SER A 253 -8.09 -17.52 -19.46
C SER A 253 -8.77 -16.37 -18.71
N TRP A 254 -10.05 -16.17 -18.98
CA TRP A 254 -10.92 -15.26 -18.25
C TRP A 254 -11.60 -15.93 -17.04
N TRP A 255 -11.48 -17.26 -16.91
CA TRP A 255 -12.15 -18.01 -15.85
C TRP A 255 -11.83 -17.53 -14.43
N PRO A 256 -10.59 -17.12 -14.08
CA PRO A 256 -10.32 -16.56 -12.75
C PRO A 256 -11.12 -15.31 -12.44
N LEU A 257 -11.30 -14.41 -13.43
CA LEU A 257 -12.13 -13.22 -13.28
C LEU A 257 -13.61 -13.58 -13.15
N VAL A 258 -14.10 -14.48 -13.98
CA VAL A 258 -15.51 -14.96 -13.94
C VAL A 258 -15.80 -15.61 -12.59
N THR A 259 -14.91 -16.48 -12.10
CA THR A 259 -15.03 -17.11 -10.78
C THR A 259 -15.02 -16.06 -9.64
N ALA A 260 -14.12 -15.07 -9.72
CA ALA A 260 -14.07 -14.00 -8.72
C ALA A 260 -15.36 -13.17 -8.68
N LEU A 261 -15.91 -12.83 -9.85
CA LEU A 261 -17.19 -12.12 -9.96
C LEU A 261 -18.36 -12.97 -9.46
N GLY A 262 -18.34 -14.27 -9.75
CA GLY A 262 -19.33 -15.23 -9.23
C GLY A 262 -19.30 -15.32 -7.71
N LEU A 263 -18.10 -15.47 -7.12
CA LEU A 263 -17.92 -15.49 -5.66
C LEU A 263 -18.35 -14.17 -5.02
N PHE A 264 -18.02 -13.04 -5.65
CA PHE A 264 -18.47 -11.73 -5.19
C PHE A 264 -20.01 -11.62 -5.22
N GLY A 265 -20.63 -12.04 -6.34
CA GLY A 265 -22.10 -12.05 -6.47
C GLY A 265 -22.76 -12.97 -5.42
N LEU A 266 -22.18 -14.15 -5.18
CA LEU A 266 -22.64 -15.06 -4.13
C LEU A 266 -22.53 -14.42 -2.74
N ALA A 267 -21.39 -13.81 -2.41
CA ALA A 267 -21.19 -13.15 -1.12
C ALA A 267 -22.16 -11.97 -0.92
N MET A 268 -22.35 -11.16 -1.96
CA MET A 268 -23.33 -10.06 -1.94
C MET A 268 -24.78 -10.59 -1.79
N GLY A 269 -25.09 -11.68 -2.49
CA GLY A 269 -26.40 -12.33 -2.35
C GLY A 269 -26.66 -12.85 -0.93
N MET A 270 -25.64 -13.44 -0.29
CA MET A 270 -25.74 -13.88 1.11
C MET A 270 -25.93 -12.71 2.09
N LEU A 271 -25.22 -11.58 1.87
CA LEU A 271 -25.36 -10.38 2.71
C LEU A 271 -26.75 -9.76 2.62
N PHE A 272 -27.38 -9.85 1.46
CA PHE A 272 -28.70 -9.29 1.19
C PHE A 272 -29.78 -10.36 1.12
N HIS A 273 -29.51 -11.50 1.74
CA HIS A 273 -30.45 -12.62 1.81
C HIS A 273 -31.81 -12.18 2.34
N ARG A 274 -32.83 -12.89 1.88
CA ARG A 274 -34.22 -12.74 2.25
C ARG A 274 -34.39 -12.81 3.76
N THR A 275 -34.82 -11.74 4.39
CA THR A 275 -35.21 -11.72 5.79
C THR A 275 -36.74 -11.59 5.87
N ILE A 276 -37.37 -12.55 6.52
CA ILE A 276 -38.80 -12.53 6.86
C ILE A 276 -38.86 -12.00 8.30
N ASP A 277 -39.69 -11.00 8.53
CA ASP A 277 -39.90 -10.48 9.87
C ASP A 277 -40.80 -11.46 10.70
N PRO A 278 -40.90 -11.25 12.02
CA PRO A 278 -41.77 -12.09 12.86
C PRO A 278 -43.26 -12.07 12.49
N SER A 279 -43.70 -11.09 11.67
CA SER A 279 -45.06 -11.01 11.14
C SER A 279 -45.29 -11.82 9.86
N GLY A 280 -44.18 -12.37 9.28
CA GLY A 280 -44.21 -13.13 8.04
C GLY A 280 -44.11 -12.29 6.78
N GLU A 281 -43.89 -10.98 6.89
CA GLU A 281 -43.65 -10.09 5.74
C GLU A 281 -42.22 -10.11 5.26
N LEU A 282 -42.07 -9.98 3.95
CA LEU A 282 -40.76 -9.99 3.28
C LEU A 282 -40.12 -8.62 3.45
N VAL A 283 -39.04 -8.56 4.27
CA VAL A 283 -38.29 -7.31 4.52
C VAL A 283 -37.32 -7.01 3.40
N ARG A 284 -36.67 -8.05 2.80
CA ARG A 284 -35.73 -7.91 1.67
C ARG A 284 -35.74 -9.17 0.81
N ASP A 285 -35.74 -9.01 -0.50
CA ASP A 285 -35.58 -10.12 -1.45
C ASP A 285 -34.36 -9.88 -2.37
N TYR A 286 -33.31 -10.66 -2.16
CA TYR A 286 -32.06 -10.63 -2.94
C TYR A 286 -31.73 -12.00 -3.55
N THR A 287 -32.76 -12.79 -3.87
CA THR A 287 -32.56 -14.13 -4.46
C THR A 287 -31.90 -14.09 -5.82
N VAL A 288 -32.12 -13.06 -6.62
CA VAL A 288 -31.51 -12.91 -7.95
C VAL A 288 -29.98 -12.83 -7.91
N PRO A 289 -29.34 -12.00 -7.04
CA PRO A 289 -27.88 -11.99 -6.91
C PRO A 289 -27.26 -13.31 -6.48
N ILE A 290 -27.96 -14.07 -5.59
CA ILE A 290 -27.47 -15.40 -5.15
C ILE A 290 -27.46 -16.37 -6.32
N LEU A 291 -28.56 -16.45 -7.08
CA LEU A 291 -28.67 -17.33 -8.25
C LEU A 291 -27.66 -16.95 -9.34
N ALA A 292 -27.51 -15.66 -9.63
CA ALA A 292 -26.50 -15.19 -10.61
C ALA A 292 -25.07 -15.53 -10.18
N GLY A 293 -24.76 -15.38 -8.88
CA GLY A 293 -23.44 -15.74 -8.33
C GLY A 293 -23.17 -17.26 -8.42
N SER A 294 -24.16 -18.11 -8.13
CA SER A 294 -24.01 -19.57 -8.15
C SER A 294 -23.81 -20.15 -9.56
N VAL A 295 -24.34 -19.52 -10.60
CA VAL A 295 -24.17 -19.93 -12.00
C VAL A 295 -22.76 -19.61 -12.53
N ALA A 296 -22.08 -18.62 -11.95
CA ALA A 296 -20.75 -18.18 -12.39
C ALA A 296 -19.59 -18.91 -11.70
N ILE A 297 -19.85 -19.76 -10.70
CA ILE A 297 -18.88 -20.64 -10.03
C ILE A 297 -18.87 -22.01 -10.67
#